data_d1464def3c86be785cb3e9f80c60c640
#
_entry.id   d1464def3c86be785cb3e9f80c60c640
#
_cell.length_a   1.000
_cell.length_b   1.000
_cell.length_c   1.000
_cell.angle_alpha   90.00
_cell.angle_beta   90.00
_cell.angle_gamma   90.00
#
_symmetry.space_group_name_H-M   'P 1'
#
loop_
_entity.id
_entity.type
_entity.pdbx_description
1 polymer ?
#
loop_
_entity_poly.entity_id
_entity_poly.type
_entity_poly.pdbx_seq_one_letter_code
_entity_poly.pdbx_strand_id
1 'polypeptide(L)'
;MQTENGRKRLRGIWSGMKQRCNNPKSFGFKYYGAKGIKVCDAWAENFEAFCEWSYLNGYVDNPEHADDPMWGKAYSLTIDRIDNEKDYCPENCRWIPAGLNASLSQAKKTGRSESWCFEHWNDHHHMKK
;
A
#
# COMPACT_ATOMS: atom_id res chain seq x y z
N MET A 1 6.05 -13.25 10.57
CA MET A 1 7.41 -13.15 11.10
C MET A 1 8.15 -11.97 10.47
N GLN A 2 8.75 -11.13 11.30
CA GLN A 2 9.48 -9.95 10.83
C GLN A 2 10.91 -10.33 10.47
N THR A 3 11.26 -10.16 9.20
CA THR A 3 12.63 -10.36 8.76
C THR A 3 13.32 -9.02 8.59
N GLU A 4 14.66 -9.04 8.54
CA GLU A 4 15.44 -7.84 8.28
C GLU A 4 15.07 -7.23 6.92
N ASN A 5 14.93 -8.06 5.89
CA ASN A 5 14.56 -7.59 4.55
C ASN A 5 13.15 -7.00 4.52
N GLY A 6 12.21 -7.63 5.22
CA GLY A 6 10.84 -7.11 5.32
C GLY A 6 10.81 -5.77 6.02
N ARG A 7 11.53 -5.63 7.12
CA ARG A 7 11.61 -4.37 7.85
C ARG A 7 12.26 -3.28 7.01
N LYS A 8 13.30 -3.62 6.26
CA LYS A 8 13.99 -2.68 5.36
C LYS A 8 13.02 -2.16 4.28
N ARG A 9 12.24 -3.07 3.71
CA ARG A 9 11.23 -2.69 2.71
C ARG A 9 10.16 -1.77 3.31
N LEU A 10 9.67 -2.10 4.51
CA LEU A 10 8.69 -1.27 5.20
C LEU A 10 9.26 0.12 5.52
N ARG A 11 10.53 0.19 5.89
CA ARG A 11 11.19 1.47 6.17
C ARG A 11 11.23 2.35 4.92
N GLY A 12 11.50 1.76 3.76
CA GLY A 12 11.46 2.47 2.49
C GLY A 12 10.07 3.00 2.16
N ILE A 13 9.05 2.18 2.40
CA ILE A 13 7.65 2.58 2.17
C ILE A 13 7.26 3.72 3.12
N TRP A 14 7.60 3.59 4.40
CA TRP A 14 7.34 4.60 5.42
C TRP A 14 8.02 5.94 5.06
N SER A 15 9.29 5.87 4.69
CA SER A 15 10.04 7.05 4.27
C SER A 15 9.40 7.70 3.04
N GLY A 16 8.97 6.89 2.07
CA GLY A 16 8.31 7.37 0.86
C GLY A 16 7.01 8.11 1.15
N MET A 17 6.19 7.58 2.07
CA MET A 17 4.95 8.24 2.49
C MET A 17 5.26 9.63 3.07
N LYS A 18 6.27 9.70 3.93
CA LYS A 18 6.66 10.96 4.57
C LYS A 18 7.17 11.97 3.55
N GLN A 19 7.95 11.51 2.57
CA GLN A 19 8.46 12.37 1.51
C GLN A 19 7.31 12.97 0.68
N ARG A 20 6.36 12.15 0.28
CA ARG A 20 5.23 12.62 -0.51
C ARG A 20 4.37 13.64 0.24
N CYS A 21 4.28 13.51 1.55
CA CYS A 21 3.45 14.40 2.36
C CYS A 21 4.18 15.65 2.81
N ASN A 22 5.50 15.60 2.99
CA ASN A 22 6.24 16.66 3.67
C ASN A 22 7.25 17.37 2.80
N ASN A 23 7.74 16.76 1.72
CA ASN A 23 8.82 17.34 0.92
C ASN A 23 8.29 17.95 -0.39
N PRO A 24 8.25 19.29 -0.51
CA PRO A 24 7.75 19.94 -1.74
C PRO A 24 8.50 19.56 -3.01
N LYS A 25 9.73 19.05 -2.86
CA LYS A 25 10.55 18.62 -4.00
C LYS A 25 10.25 17.18 -4.42
N SER A 26 9.48 16.44 -3.62
CA SER A 26 9.10 15.08 -3.95
C SER A 26 8.15 15.08 -5.16
N PHE A 27 8.35 14.15 -6.08
CA PHE A 27 7.51 14.00 -7.26
C PHE A 27 6.03 13.86 -6.92
N GLY A 28 5.71 13.16 -5.83
CA GLY A 28 4.33 12.92 -5.42
C GLY A 28 3.71 14.03 -4.57
N PHE A 29 4.47 15.05 -4.18
CA PHE A 29 3.99 16.07 -3.24
C PHE A 29 2.69 16.75 -3.72
N LYS A 30 2.57 17.02 -5.00
CA LYS A 30 1.37 17.69 -5.55
C LYS A 30 0.09 16.88 -5.36
N TYR A 31 0.22 15.57 -5.17
CA TYR A 31 -0.92 14.68 -4.99
C TYR A 31 -1.18 14.35 -3.52
N TYR A 32 -0.28 14.68 -2.62
CA TYR A 32 -0.36 14.34 -1.19
C TYR A 32 -0.21 15.57 -0.30
N GLY A 33 1.01 16.00 -0.07
CA GLY A 33 1.27 17.13 0.83
C GLY A 33 0.60 18.41 0.40
N ALA A 34 0.63 18.73 -0.90
CA ALA A 34 -0.01 19.93 -1.44
C ALA A 34 -1.53 19.93 -1.23
N LYS A 35 -2.14 18.76 -1.08
CA LYS A 35 -3.57 18.61 -0.82
C LYS A 35 -3.90 18.52 0.66
N GLY A 36 -2.90 18.65 1.52
CA GLY A 36 -3.10 18.55 2.96
C GLY A 36 -3.05 17.12 3.51
N ILE A 37 -2.68 16.14 2.69
CA ILE A 37 -2.53 14.76 3.14
C ILE A 37 -1.24 14.65 3.96
N LYS A 38 -1.31 13.94 5.08
CA LYS A 38 -0.14 13.74 5.95
C LYS A 38 -0.09 12.31 6.46
N VAL A 39 1.05 11.94 7.04
CA VAL A 39 1.17 10.70 7.80
C VAL A 39 0.76 11.02 9.23
N CYS A 40 -0.08 10.19 9.83
CA CYS A 40 -0.59 10.45 11.20
C CYS A 40 0.56 10.54 12.20
N ASP A 41 0.33 11.25 13.31
CA ASP A 41 1.36 11.47 14.32
C ASP A 41 1.89 10.16 14.90
N ALA A 42 1.03 9.16 15.05
CA ALA A 42 1.44 7.85 15.58
C ALA A 42 2.51 7.17 14.73
N TRP A 43 2.52 7.43 13.43
CA TRP A 43 3.48 6.83 12.50
C TRP A 43 4.60 7.79 12.08
N ALA A 44 4.35 9.10 12.06
CA ALA A 44 5.26 10.08 11.44
C ALA A 44 6.66 10.06 12.04
N GLU A 45 6.76 9.89 13.35
CA GLU A 45 8.02 9.86 14.07
C GLU A 45 8.32 8.50 14.70
N ASN A 46 7.55 7.47 14.33
CA ASN A 46 7.68 6.17 14.96
C ASN A 46 7.52 5.05 13.94
N PHE A 47 8.65 4.70 13.32
CA PHE A 47 8.67 3.59 12.36
C PHE A 47 8.20 2.27 12.98
N GLU A 48 8.57 2.02 14.24
CA GLU A 48 8.19 0.76 14.91
C GLU A 48 6.66 0.61 15.02
N ALA A 49 5.96 1.71 15.26
CA ALA A 49 4.50 1.69 15.33
C ALA A 49 3.90 1.34 13.95
N PHE A 50 4.45 1.90 12.87
CA PHE A 50 4.02 1.57 11.52
C PHE A 50 4.33 0.11 11.18
N CYS A 51 5.50 -0.35 11.55
CA CYS A 51 5.96 -1.72 11.31
C CYS A 51 5.04 -2.72 12.02
N GLU A 52 4.77 -2.50 13.29
CA GLU A 52 3.91 -3.37 14.09
C GLU A 52 2.49 -3.42 13.51
N TRP A 53 1.92 -2.26 13.20
CA TRP A 53 0.59 -2.20 12.59
C TRP A 53 0.56 -2.99 11.26
N SER A 54 1.60 -2.83 10.45
CA SER A 54 1.67 -3.49 9.15
C SER A 54 1.60 -5.01 9.28
N TYR A 55 2.43 -5.58 10.14
CA TYR A 55 2.43 -7.03 10.33
C TYR A 55 1.14 -7.56 10.97
N LEU A 56 0.48 -6.74 11.77
CA LEU A 56 -0.81 -7.11 12.36
C LEU A 56 -1.97 -6.96 11.37
N ASN A 57 -1.76 -6.26 10.27
CA ASN A 57 -2.83 -5.91 9.32
C ASN A 57 -2.54 -6.36 7.90
N GLY A 58 -1.92 -7.52 7.76
CA GLY A 58 -1.83 -8.18 6.46
C GLY A 58 -0.51 -8.08 5.72
N TYR A 59 0.44 -7.29 6.22
CA TYR A 59 1.75 -7.27 5.59
C TYR A 59 2.50 -8.58 5.92
N VAL A 60 3.07 -9.19 4.90
CA VAL A 60 3.94 -10.36 5.06
C VAL A 60 5.21 -10.13 4.26
N ASP A 61 6.34 -10.68 4.76
CA ASP A 61 7.65 -10.48 4.13
C ASP A 61 7.76 -11.12 2.75
N ASN A 62 7.14 -12.28 2.59
CA ASN A 62 7.18 -13.04 1.34
C ASN A 62 5.77 -13.37 0.90
N PRO A 63 5.07 -12.42 0.23
CA PRO A 63 3.72 -12.70 -0.27
C PRO A 63 3.72 -13.89 -1.23
N GLU A 64 2.63 -14.66 -1.19
CA GLU A 64 2.45 -15.78 -2.11
C GLU A 64 2.56 -15.26 -3.55
N HIS A 65 3.26 -16.00 -4.40
CA HIS A 65 3.49 -15.69 -5.83
C HIS A 65 4.37 -14.46 -6.10
N ALA A 66 4.91 -13.80 -5.09
CA ALA A 66 5.74 -12.61 -5.30
C ALA A 66 7.06 -12.93 -6.01
N ASP A 67 7.49 -14.18 -5.98
CA ASP A 67 8.71 -14.65 -6.66
C ASP A 67 8.47 -15.11 -8.10
N ASP A 68 7.23 -15.04 -8.60
CA ASP A 68 6.93 -15.42 -9.97
C ASP A 68 7.64 -14.49 -10.95
N PRO A 69 8.42 -15.03 -11.93
CA PRO A 69 9.20 -14.19 -12.84
C PRO A 69 8.37 -13.24 -13.69
N MET A 70 7.13 -13.60 -14.01
CA MET A 70 6.27 -12.80 -14.86
C MET A 70 5.30 -11.92 -14.07
N TRP A 71 4.71 -12.46 -13.01
CA TRP A 71 3.62 -11.80 -12.27
C TRP A 71 3.99 -11.35 -10.87
N GLY A 72 5.22 -11.63 -10.43
CA GLY A 72 5.63 -11.37 -9.04
C GLY A 72 5.38 -9.95 -8.56
N LYS A 73 5.62 -8.95 -9.42
CA LYS A 73 5.41 -7.54 -9.05
C LYS A 73 3.95 -7.25 -8.72
N ALA A 74 3.02 -7.93 -9.39
CA ALA A 74 1.59 -7.73 -9.14
C ALA A 74 1.16 -8.24 -7.76
N TYR A 75 1.94 -9.17 -7.17
CA TYR A 75 1.66 -9.73 -5.85
C TYR A 75 2.39 -9.01 -4.72
N SER A 76 3.33 -8.10 -5.03
CA SER A 76 4.02 -7.32 -4.01
C SER A 76 3.01 -6.45 -3.27
N LEU A 77 3.12 -6.43 -1.94
CA LEU A 77 2.18 -5.66 -1.13
C LEU A 77 2.47 -4.17 -1.20
N THR A 78 1.41 -3.39 -1.31
CA THR A 78 1.47 -1.93 -1.34
C THR A 78 0.52 -1.38 -0.29
N ILE A 79 0.86 -0.21 0.24
CA ILE A 79 -0.04 0.47 1.16
C ILE A 79 -1.02 1.32 0.36
N ASP A 80 -2.31 1.19 0.68
CA ASP A 80 -3.38 1.89 0.00
C ASP A 80 -4.21 2.68 1.01
N ARG A 81 -4.52 3.93 0.68
CA ARG A 81 -5.46 4.73 1.48
C ARG A 81 -6.87 4.42 0.98
N ILE A 82 -7.74 3.99 1.89
CA ILE A 82 -9.12 3.61 1.55
C ILE A 82 -9.87 4.83 1.01
N ASP A 83 -9.74 5.95 1.71
CA ASP A 83 -10.31 7.24 1.29
C ASP A 83 -9.16 8.15 0.85
N ASN A 84 -9.13 8.51 -0.43
CA ASN A 84 -8.06 9.34 -1.01
C ASN A 84 -8.04 10.77 -0.47
N GLU A 85 -9.10 11.20 0.19
CA GLU A 85 -9.17 12.54 0.78
C GLU A 85 -8.63 12.58 2.21
N LYS A 86 -8.28 11.42 2.76
CA LYS A 86 -7.82 11.29 4.15
C LYS A 86 -6.36 10.87 4.22
N ASP A 87 -5.79 10.99 5.42
CA ASP A 87 -4.37 10.78 5.69
C ASP A 87 -3.96 9.31 5.71
N TYR A 88 -2.64 9.10 5.76
CA TYR A 88 -2.06 7.79 6.08
C TYR A 88 -2.18 7.55 7.58
N CYS A 89 -3.09 6.68 7.96
CA CYS A 89 -3.30 6.32 9.36
C CYS A 89 -3.92 4.92 9.42
N PRO A 90 -3.89 4.26 10.59
CA PRO A 90 -4.41 2.89 10.72
C PRO A 90 -5.86 2.73 10.25
N GLU A 91 -6.70 3.73 10.50
CA GLU A 91 -8.12 3.67 10.15
C GLU A 91 -8.37 3.80 8.65
N ASN A 92 -7.38 4.31 7.90
CA ASN A 92 -7.57 4.64 6.49
C ASN A 92 -6.63 3.89 5.56
N CYS A 93 -5.83 2.97 6.07
CA CYS A 93 -4.83 2.26 5.25
C CYS A 93 -5.05 0.76 5.29
N ARG A 94 -4.59 0.13 4.23
CA ARG A 94 -4.62 -1.33 4.11
C ARG A 94 -3.46 -1.78 3.22
N TRP A 95 -3.05 -3.04 3.40
CA TRP A 95 -2.05 -3.66 2.55
C TRP A 95 -2.75 -4.49 1.49
N ILE A 96 -2.48 -4.20 0.22
CA ILE A 96 -3.06 -4.93 -0.91
C ILE A 96 -1.99 -5.18 -1.98
N PRO A 97 -2.14 -6.25 -2.78
CA PRO A 97 -1.20 -6.49 -3.88
C PRO A 97 -1.18 -5.34 -4.88
N ALA A 98 -0.02 -5.07 -5.46
CA ALA A 98 0.15 -3.97 -6.41
C ALA A 98 -0.81 -4.06 -7.59
N GLY A 99 -1.04 -5.26 -8.11
CA GLY A 99 -1.98 -5.46 -9.21
C GLY A 99 -3.41 -5.11 -8.85
N LEU A 100 -3.84 -5.47 -7.63
CA LEU A 100 -5.16 -5.11 -7.13
C LEU A 100 -5.27 -3.60 -6.94
N ASN A 101 -4.21 -2.96 -6.42
CA ASN A 101 -4.18 -1.51 -6.23
C ASN A 101 -4.35 -0.79 -7.58
N ALA A 102 -3.66 -1.26 -8.62
CA ALA A 102 -3.80 -0.72 -9.97
C ALA A 102 -5.23 -0.88 -10.49
N SER A 103 -5.86 -2.05 -10.25
CA SER A 103 -7.24 -2.31 -10.64
C SER A 103 -8.21 -1.36 -9.96
N LEU A 104 -8.00 -1.10 -8.67
CA LEU A 104 -8.83 -0.16 -7.92
C LEU A 104 -8.73 1.26 -8.47
N SER A 105 -7.51 1.69 -8.82
CA SER A 105 -7.30 3.00 -9.45
C SER A 105 -8.02 3.11 -10.78
N GLN A 106 -7.95 2.06 -11.59
CA GLN A 106 -8.63 2.03 -12.88
C GLN A 106 -10.14 2.02 -12.72
N ALA A 107 -10.63 1.28 -11.71
CA ALA A 107 -12.07 1.21 -11.42
C ALA A 107 -12.67 2.58 -11.09
N LYS A 108 -11.92 3.42 -10.37
CA LYS A 108 -12.36 4.78 -10.05
C LYS A 108 -12.57 5.61 -11.32
N LYS A 109 -11.72 5.40 -12.32
CA LYS A 109 -11.80 6.11 -13.59
C LYS A 109 -12.94 5.60 -14.47
N THR A 110 -13.28 4.31 -14.37
CA THR A 110 -14.28 3.66 -15.23
C THR A 110 -15.62 3.47 -14.55
N GLY A 111 -15.76 3.83 -13.28
CA GLY A 111 -17.01 3.69 -12.54
C GLY A 111 -17.30 2.29 -12.01
N ARG A 112 -16.32 1.38 -12.03
CA ARG A 112 -16.49 0.03 -11.48
C ARG A 112 -16.40 0.05 -9.96
N SER A 113 -17.08 -0.89 -9.30
CA SER A 113 -17.05 -1.00 -7.85
C SER A 113 -15.77 -1.65 -7.36
N GLU A 114 -15.39 -1.35 -6.11
CA GLU A 114 -14.27 -2.02 -5.45
C GLU A 114 -14.55 -3.53 -5.32
N SER A 115 -15.79 -3.89 -4.98
CA SER A 115 -16.19 -5.29 -4.86
C SER A 115 -15.85 -6.07 -6.12
N TRP A 116 -16.13 -5.49 -7.29
CA TRP A 116 -15.80 -6.12 -8.56
C TRP A 116 -14.30 -6.40 -8.69
N CYS A 117 -13.47 -5.43 -8.30
CA CYS A 117 -12.01 -5.58 -8.37
C CYS A 117 -11.50 -6.70 -7.45
N PHE A 118 -11.99 -6.75 -6.21
CA PHE A 118 -11.60 -7.79 -5.26
C PHE A 118 -12.04 -9.18 -5.74
N GLU A 119 -13.25 -9.31 -6.23
CA GLU A 119 -13.76 -10.58 -6.74
C GLU A 119 -12.95 -11.05 -7.94
N HIS A 120 -12.69 -10.16 -8.91
CA HIS A 120 -11.91 -10.49 -10.11
C HIS A 120 -10.47 -10.86 -9.75
N TRP A 121 -9.87 -10.15 -8.81
CA TRP A 121 -8.52 -10.46 -8.37
C TRP A 121 -8.47 -11.86 -7.76
N ASN A 122 -9.39 -12.16 -6.85
CA ASN A 122 -9.43 -13.45 -6.17
C ASN A 122 -9.70 -14.59 -7.16
N ASP A 123 -10.69 -14.44 -8.03
CA ASP A 123 -11.04 -15.47 -9.01
C ASP A 123 -9.89 -15.75 -9.97
N HIS A 124 -9.33 -14.69 -10.55
CA HIS A 124 -8.26 -14.81 -11.53
C HIS A 124 -7.01 -15.46 -10.94
N HIS A 125 -6.59 -15.00 -9.79
CA HIS A 125 -5.34 -15.47 -9.16
C HIS A 125 -5.51 -16.77 -8.42
N HIS A 126 -6.70 -17.04 -7.92
CA HIS A 126 -7.01 -18.30 -7.25
C HIS A 126 -6.93 -19.46 -8.24
N MET A 127 -7.36 -19.25 -9.46
CA MET A 127 -7.34 -20.28 -10.51
C MET A 127 -5.94 -20.62 -10.98
N LYS A 128 -4.96 -19.80 -10.70
CA LYS A 128 -3.57 -20.01 -11.10
C LYS A 128 -2.79 -20.92 -10.17
N LYS A 129 -3.41 -21.31 -9.09
CA LYS A 129 -2.78 -22.26 -8.17
C LYS A 129 -2.79 -23.69 -8.76
#